data_14e410167c8224c7bc5910639e30cc73
#
_entry.id   14e410167c8224c7bc5910639e30cc73
#
_cell.length_a   1.000
_cell.length_b   1.000
_cell.length_c   1.000
_cell.angle_alpha   90.00
_cell.angle_beta   90.00
_cell.angle_gamma   90.00
#
_symmetry.space_group_name_H-M   'P 1'
#
loop_
_entity.id
_entity.type
_entity.pdbx_description
1 polymer ?
#
loop_
_entity_poly.entity_id
_entity_poly.type
_entity_poly.pdbx_seq_one_letter_code
_entity_poly.pdbx_strand_id
1 'polypeptide(L)'
;MKFLLIPLGLILIFAQLPFGPQPSEKPEEEKSPVKGWRLVSYFAVPPTQYSRAGKGIIKAESLGTRSSLFKEVGEKERDLPVLSWKWKISNVVRSAIETRKDRFDAAARVMIVFGRESGFRGFGGEPPGLKIEYIWATRLPKGHVFDHPGEKNCRVFVLESGEAKAGQWVYEERNLHKDYKTAFGTEQIGLLAMGIQTDTDHSNERVTAYYSEPILKKK
;
A
#
# COMPACT_ATOMS: atom_id res chain seq x y z
N MET A 1 -81.25 4.53 -41.09
CA MET A 1 -80.09 3.79 -40.49
C MET A 1 -78.99 4.78 -40.18
N LYS A 2 -78.86 5.18 -38.91
CA LYS A 2 -77.77 6.07 -38.49
C LYS A 2 -76.70 5.22 -37.76
N PHE A 3 -75.53 5.13 -38.32
CA PHE A 3 -74.39 4.50 -37.67
C PHE A 3 -73.76 5.50 -36.71
N LEU A 4 -73.66 5.08 -35.46
CA LEU A 4 -73.03 5.81 -34.39
C LEU A 4 -71.53 5.37 -34.32
N LEU A 5 -70.61 6.24 -34.62
CA LEU A 5 -69.17 6.04 -34.48
C LEU A 5 -68.77 6.38 -33.04
N ILE A 6 -68.22 5.40 -32.32
CA ILE A 6 -67.62 5.58 -31.00
C ILE A 6 -66.13 5.83 -31.22
N PRO A 7 -65.54 6.91 -30.71
CA PRO A 7 -64.08 7.09 -30.80
C PRO A 7 -63.36 6.24 -29.73
N LEU A 8 -62.42 5.44 -30.20
CA LEU A 8 -61.52 4.66 -29.38
C LEU A 8 -60.47 5.62 -28.75
N GLY A 9 -60.65 5.93 -27.47
CA GLY A 9 -59.65 6.71 -26.70
C GLY A 9 -58.39 5.92 -26.42
N LEU A 10 -57.27 6.32 -26.99
CA LEU A 10 -55.97 5.80 -26.73
C LEU A 10 -55.45 6.32 -25.37
N ILE A 11 -55.50 5.46 -24.33
CA ILE A 11 -54.92 5.80 -23.03
C ILE A 11 -53.41 5.55 -23.13
N LEU A 12 -52.63 6.61 -23.26
CA LEU A 12 -51.18 6.61 -23.10
C LEU A 12 -50.83 6.52 -21.59
N ILE A 13 -50.46 5.33 -21.14
CA ILE A 13 -49.87 5.13 -19.81
C ILE A 13 -48.41 5.57 -19.89
N PHE A 14 -48.14 6.79 -19.42
CA PHE A 14 -46.78 7.20 -19.13
C PHE A 14 -46.29 6.45 -17.89
N ALA A 15 -45.50 5.42 -18.10
CA ALA A 15 -44.71 4.84 -17.04
C ALA A 15 -43.64 5.87 -16.62
N GLN A 16 -43.86 6.55 -15.51
CA GLN A 16 -42.86 7.38 -14.87
C GLN A 16 -41.75 6.46 -14.34
N LEU A 17 -40.63 6.38 -15.06
CA LEU A 17 -39.39 5.83 -14.54
C LEU A 17 -38.92 6.72 -13.38
N PRO A 18 -38.60 6.19 -12.21
CA PRO A 18 -38.07 6.97 -11.12
C PRO A 18 -36.63 7.40 -11.47
N PHE A 19 -36.48 8.61 -12.06
CA PHE A 19 -35.21 9.31 -12.17
C PHE A 19 -34.93 10.00 -10.83
N GLY A 20 -34.59 9.21 -9.81
CA GLY A 20 -33.90 9.68 -8.62
C GLY A 20 -32.45 9.19 -8.69
N PRO A 21 -31.46 9.98 -8.24
CA PRO A 21 -30.11 9.43 -8.10
C PRO A 21 -30.21 8.21 -7.17
N GLN A 22 -29.90 7.04 -7.71
CA GLN A 22 -29.73 5.84 -6.90
C GLN A 22 -28.69 6.16 -5.83
N PRO A 23 -28.95 5.85 -4.54
CA PRO A 23 -27.89 5.97 -3.55
C PRO A 23 -26.72 5.15 -4.07
N SER A 24 -25.59 5.83 -4.29
CA SER A 24 -24.36 5.13 -4.64
C SER A 24 -24.12 4.10 -3.53
N GLU A 25 -24.27 2.82 -3.84
CA GLU A 25 -23.82 1.76 -2.96
C GLU A 25 -22.38 2.12 -2.59
N LYS A 26 -22.13 2.28 -1.28
CA LYS A 26 -20.75 2.43 -0.80
C LYS A 26 -20.00 1.25 -1.35
N PRO A 27 -18.87 1.45 -2.09
CA PRO A 27 -18.08 0.35 -2.57
C PRO A 27 -17.84 -0.58 -1.37
N GLU A 28 -18.16 -1.86 -1.53
CA GLU A 28 -17.93 -2.88 -0.51
C GLU A 28 -16.47 -2.75 -0.09
N GLU A 29 -16.22 -2.50 1.18
CA GLU A 29 -14.88 -2.39 1.74
C GLU A 29 -14.23 -3.75 1.50
N GLU A 30 -13.32 -3.80 0.50
CA GLU A 30 -12.65 -5.04 0.11
C GLU A 30 -12.00 -5.63 1.36
N LYS A 31 -12.57 -6.72 1.86
CA LYS A 31 -12.12 -7.33 3.11
C LYS A 31 -10.64 -7.63 3.01
N SER A 32 -9.84 -6.90 3.77
CA SER A 32 -8.40 -7.11 3.78
C SER A 32 -8.08 -8.60 4.02
N PRO A 33 -7.21 -9.20 3.22
CA PRO A 33 -6.79 -10.58 3.38
C PRO A 33 -6.06 -10.84 4.70
N VAL A 34 -5.66 -9.76 5.39
CA VAL A 34 -4.94 -9.82 6.67
C VAL A 34 -5.68 -8.99 7.71
N LYS A 35 -6.29 -9.66 8.70
CA LYS A 35 -7.04 -9.02 9.79
C LYS A 35 -6.21 -7.93 10.47
N GLY A 36 -6.80 -6.74 10.63
CA GLY A 36 -6.17 -5.57 11.27
C GLY A 36 -5.28 -4.75 10.32
N TRP A 37 -5.24 -5.11 9.04
CA TRP A 37 -4.58 -4.36 7.99
C TRP A 37 -5.62 -3.94 6.95
N ARG A 38 -5.38 -2.85 6.25
CA ARG A 38 -6.18 -2.36 5.13
C ARG A 38 -5.42 -2.60 3.83
N LEU A 39 -6.07 -3.23 2.86
CA LEU A 39 -5.55 -3.37 1.51
C LEU A 39 -5.72 -2.04 0.75
N VAL A 40 -4.66 -1.59 0.11
CA VAL A 40 -4.65 -0.44 -0.81
C VAL A 40 -4.26 -0.95 -2.19
N SER A 41 -5.23 -0.92 -3.10
CA SER A 41 -5.05 -1.33 -4.50
C SER A 41 -4.79 -0.12 -5.39
N TYR A 42 -4.12 -0.32 -6.53
CA TYR A 42 -3.80 0.73 -7.50
C TYR A 42 -4.61 0.54 -8.77
N PHE A 43 -5.04 1.64 -9.38
CA PHE A 43 -5.88 1.59 -10.58
C PHE A 43 -5.20 0.82 -11.72
N ALA A 44 -5.95 -0.09 -12.36
CA ALA A 44 -5.52 -0.93 -13.48
C ALA A 44 -4.31 -1.86 -13.21
N VAL A 45 -3.94 -2.09 -11.94
CA VAL A 45 -2.88 -3.02 -11.57
C VAL A 45 -3.47 -4.13 -10.70
N PRO A 46 -3.29 -5.42 -11.02
CA PRO A 46 -3.75 -6.51 -10.18
C PRO A 46 -3.11 -6.45 -8.78
N PRO A 47 -3.85 -6.73 -7.71
CA PRO A 47 -3.30 -6.69 -6.36
C PRO A 47 -2.34 -7.85 -6.08
N THR A 48 -1.29 -7.56 -5.32
CA THR A 48 -0.41 -8.56 -4.72
C THR A 48 -1.22 -9.45 -3.77
N GLN A 49 -0.96 -10.74 -3.78
CA GLN A 49 -1.65 -11.70 -2.91
C GLN A 49 -1.00 -11.72 -1.53
N TYR A 50 -1.76 -11.34 -0.51
CA TYR A 50 -1.34 -11.38 0.88
C TYR A 50 -2.06 -12.49 1.63
N SER A 51 -1.36 -13.15 2.55
CA SER A 51 -1.92 -14.17 3.42
C SER A 51 -1.17 -14.26 4.76
N ARG A 52 -1.80 -14.87 5.77
CA ARG A 52 -1.10 -15.23 7.01
C ARG A 52 -0.27 -16.51 6.80
N ALA A 53 1.02 -16.45 7.15
CA ALA A 53 1.95 -17.57 7.06
C ALA A 53 2.47 -18.02 8.44
N GLY A 54 1.58 -17.96 9.43
CA GLY A 54 1.87 -18.26 10.83
C GLY A 54 1.59 -17.07 11.76
N LYS A 55 1.87 -17.24 13.04
CA LYS A 55 1.61 -16.20 14.05
C LYS A 55 2.50 -14.98 13.78
N GLY A 56 1.87 -13.83 13.50
CA GLY A 56 2.58 -12.56 13.27
C GLY A 56 3.39 -12.49 11.98
N ILE A 57 3.22 -13.44 11.05
CA ILE A 57 3.91 -13.44 9.75
C ILE A 57 2.90 -13.24 8.63
N ILE A 58 3.21 -12.30 7.75
CA ILE A 58 2.47 -12.01 6.52
C ILE A 58 3.31 -12.46 5.33
N LYS A 59 2.73 -13.27 4.44
CA LYS A 59 3.28 -13.66 3.15
C LYS A 59 2.70 -12.74 2.08
N ALA A 60 3.54 -12.27 1.17
CA ALA A 60 3.18 -11.52 -0.03
C ALA A 60 3.70 -12.25 -1.27
N GLU A 61 2.83 -12.47 -2.26
CA GLU A 61 3.18 -13.10 -3.53
C GLU A 61 2.83 -12.16 -4.67
N SER A 62 3.82 -11.77 -5.45
CA SER A 62 3.68 -10.87 -6.58
C SER A 62 4.12 -11.53 -7.89
N LEU A 63 3.31 -11.35 -8.93
CA LEU A 63 3.61 -11.68 -10.32
C LEU A 63 2.88 -10.67 -11.21
N GLY A 64 3.57 -9.62 -11.64
CA GLY A 64 2.95 -8.51 -12.38
C GLY A 64 1.90 -7.75 -11.54
N THR A 65 2.08 -7.68 -10.23
CA THR A 65 1.07 -7.17 -9.30
C THR A 65 1.61 -6.07 -8.39
N ARG A 66 0.71 -5.23 -7.89
CA ARG A 66 1.02 -4.20 -6.90
C ARG A 66 -0.18 -3.92 -6.00
N SER A 67 0.01 -4.00 -4.73
CA SER A 67 -0.88 -3.44 -3.70
C SER A 67 -0.11 -3.31 -2.39
N SER A 68 -0.63 -2.53 -1.46
CA SER A 68 -0.02 -2.35 -0.14
C SER A 68 -0.97 -2.79 0.96
N LEU A 69 -0.44 -3.30 2.04
CA LEU A 69 -1.16 -3.43 3.30
C LEU A 69 -0.72 -2.29 4.24
N PHE A 70 -1.68 -1.53 4.76
CA PHE A 70 -1.45 -0.50 5.76
C PHE A 70 -2.17 -0.81 7.08
N LYS A 71 -1.55 -0.40 8.18
CA LYS A 71 -2.11 -0.45 9.52
C LYS A 71 -1.94 0.94 10.16
N GLU A 72 -3.03 1.47 10.71
CA GLU A 72 -2.99 2.74 11.45
C GLU A 72 -2.17 2.61 12.73
N VAL A 73 -1.46 3.67 13.08
CA VAL A 73 -0.71 3.78 14.32
C VAL A 73 -1.60 4.43 15.38
N GLY A 74 -1.79 3.74 16.50
CA GLY A 74 -2.56 4.24 17.62
C GLY A 74 -1.94 5.50 18.25
N GLU A 75 -2.76 6.40 18.77
CA GLU A 75 -2.30 7.69 19.33
C GLU A 75 -1.12 7.55 20.30
N LYS A 76 -1.15 6.53 21.17
CA LYS A 76 -0.10 6.28 22.16
C LYS A 76 1.24 5.80 21.56
N GLU A 77 1.24 5.41 20.30
CA GLU A 77 2.41 4.88 19.60
C GLU A 77 3.01 5.87 18.60
N ARG A 78 2.34 7.00 18.33
CA ARG A 78 2.72 7.98 17.30
C ARG A 78 4.10 8.60 17.48
N ASP A 79 4.57 8.67 18.73
CA ASP A 79 5.86 9.29 19.06
C ASP A 79 6.93 8.25 19.42
N LEU A 80 6.64 6.95 19.24
CA LEU A 80 7.62 5.91 19.50
C LEU A 80 8.77 5.97 18.49
N PRO A 81 10.03 6.04 19.00
CA PRO A 81 11.17 6.36 18.14
C PRO A 81 11.75 5.17 17.38
N VAL A 82 11.41 3.94 17.75
CA VAL A 82 12.06 2.76 17.18
C VAL A 82 11.04 1.87 16.48
N LEU A 83 11.33 1.56 15.22
CA LEU A 83 10.61 0.57 14.42
C LEU A 83 11.48 -0.66 14.25
N SER A 84 10.93 -1.86 14.44
CA SER A 84 11.64 -3.12 14.19
C SER A 84 10.73 -4.14 13.50
N TRP A 85 11.32 -4.94 12.61
CA TRP A 85 10.66 -6.04 11.90
C TRP A 85 11.68 -7.09 11.44
N LYS A 86 11.18 -8.18 10.90
CA LYS A 86 11.96 -9.13 10.11
C LYS A 86 11.32 -9.28 8.75
N TRP A 87 12.13 -9.46 7.74
CA TRP A 87 11.68 -9.78 6.40
C TRP A 87 12.54 -10.88 5.77
N LYS A 88 11.98 -11.53 4.76
CA LYS A 88 12.64 -12.54 3.95
C LYS A 88 12.06 -12.47 2.56
N ILE A 89 12.91 -12.54 1.53
CA ILE A 89 12.51 -12.59 0.13
C ILE A 89 12.93 -13.90 -0.50
N SER A 90 12.22 -14.38 -1.53
CA SER A 90 12.64 -15.52 -2.35
C SER A 90 13.81 -15.16 -3.26
N ASN A 91 13.77 -13.99 -3.84
CA ASN A 91 14.74 -13.44 -4.81
C ASN A 91 14.54 -11.92 -4.91
N VAL A 92 15.50 -11.20 -5.48
CA VAL A 92 15.31 -9.79 -5.89
C VAL A 92 14.56 -9.72 -7.23
N VAL A 93 14.03 -8.54 -7.56
CA VAL A 93 13.43 -8.23 -8.87
C VAL A 93 14.53 -7.82 -9.83
N ARG A 94 15.03 -8.74 -10.65
CA ARG A 94 16.29 -8.58 -11.42
C ARG A 94 16.29 -7.42 -12.40
N SER A 95 15.14 -7.11 -13.01
CA SER A 95 14.98 -6.01 -13.97
C SER A 95 14.69 -4.68 -13.31
N ALA A 96 14.50 -4.62 -11.98
CA ALA A 96 14.24 -3.39 -11.27
C ALA A 96 15.40 -2.39 -11.41
N ILE A 97 15.05 -1.12 -11.49
CA ILE A 97 15.96 0.03 -11.44
C ILE A 97 15.33 1.03 -10.48
N GLU A 98 15.82 1.03 -9.25
CA GLU A 98 15.17 1.70 -8.13
C GLU A 98 15.03 3.23 -8.30
N THR A 99 15.84 3.84 -9.16
CA THR A 99 15.79 5.27 -9.46
C THR A 99 14.88 5.66 -10.63
N ARG A 100 14.24 4.68 -11.26
CA ARG A 100 13.36 4.90 -12.42
C ARG A 100 11.92 4.58 -12.09
N LYS A 101 11.02 5.56 -12.30
CA LYS A 101 9.58 5.42 -12.02
C LYS A 101 8.94 4.22 -12.73
N ASP A 102 9.31 3.96 -13.97
CA ASP A 102 8.80 2.87 -14.82
C ASP A 102 9.44 1.51 -14.55
N ARG A 103 10.33 1.41 -13.56
CA ARG A 103 11.04 0.18 -13.16
C ARG A 103 11.28 0.09 -11.66
N PHE A 104 10.54 0.85 -10.87
CA PHE A 104 10.69 0.88 -9.42
C PHE A 104 9.88 -0.24 -8.76
N ASP A 105 10.27 -1.47 -9.02
CA ASP A 105 9.78 -2.64 -8.31
C ASP A 105 10.71 -2.98 -7.14
N ALA A 106 10.17 -3.59 -6.09
CA ALA A 106 10.97 -4.11 -5.01
C ALA A 106 10.39 -5.40 -4.41
N ALA A 107 11.28 -6.35 -4.13
CA ALA A 107 10.90 -7.62 -3.52
C ALA A 107 10.25 -7.44 -2.15
N ALA A 108 10.71 -6.46 -1.37
CA ALA A 108 10.12 -6.13 -0.08
C ALA A 108 10.27 -4.63 0.23
N ARG A 109 9.18 -4.05 0.76
CA ARG A 109 9.11 -2.69 1.29
C ARG A 109 8.44 -2.67 2.66
N VAL A 110 8.94 -1.84 3.55
CA VAL A 110 8.25 -1.42 4.76
C VAL A 110 8.11 0.09 4.71
N MET A 111 6.91 0.59 4.90
CA MET A 111 6.57 2.00 4.72
C MET A 111 6.12 2.61 6.04
N ILE A 112 6.52 3.83 6.30
CA ILE A 112 6.07 4.64 7.43
C ILE A 112 5.52 5.95 6.90
N VAL A 113 4.30 6.29 7.32
CA VAL A 113 3.64 7.54 6.97
C VAL A 113 3.57 8.44 8.19
N PHE A 114 3.98 9.68 8.02
CA PHE A 114 4.02 10.73 9.04
C PHE A 114 3.05 11.84 8.70
N GLY A 115 2.34 12.35 9.69
CA GLY A 115 1.41 13.46 9.53
C GLY A 115 0.83 13.94 10.85
N ARG A 116 0.06 15.03 10.81
CA ARG A 116 -0.59 15.61 11.99
C ARG A 116 -2.01 15.10 12.20
N GLU A 117 -2.70 14.80 11.12
CA GLU A 117 -4.10 14.35 11.14
C GLU A 117 -4.15 12.86 10.85
N SER A 118 -4.86 12.12 11.69
CA SER A 118 -5.13 10.70 11.46
C SER A 118 -6.24 10.52 10.43
N GLY A 119 -6.16 9.45 9.70
CA GLY A 119 -7.22 8.94 8.84
C GLY A 119 -6.78 8.70 7.41
N PHE A 120 -7.18 7.55 6.91
CA PHE A 120 -7.17 7.30 5.48
C PHE A 120 -8.24 8.17 4.83
N ARG A 121 -7.84 9.13 4.00
CA ARG A 121 -8.81 9.96 3.26
C ARG A 121 -9.31 9.17 2.06
N GLY A 122 -10.60 8.83 2.10
CA GLY A 122 -11.31 8.26 0.97
C GLY A 122 -11.13 6.74 0.79
N PHE A 123 -11.85 6.21 -0.19
CA PHE A 123 -11.81 4.81 -0.56
C PHE A 123 -10.50 4.47 -1.29
N GLY A 124 -9.78 3.47 -0.80
CA GLY A 124 -8.70 2.81 -1.54
C GLY A 124 -7.35 3.54 -1.63
N GLY A 125 -7.21 4.75 -1.07
CA GLY A 125 -5.96 5.51 -1.13
C GLY A 125 -4.95 5.17 -0.02
N GLU A 126 -3.66 5.42 -0.30
CA GLU A 126 -2.63 5.43 0.75
C GLU A 126 -2.91 6.54 1.78
N PRO A 127 -2.44 6.37 3.03
CA PRO A 127 -2.51 7.43 4.03
C PRO A 127 -1.78 8.68 3.52
N PRO A 128 -2.39 9.87 3.63
CA PRO A 128 -1.72 11.10 3.23
C PRO A 128 -0.63 11.48 4.22
N GLY A 129 0.50 12.00 3.74
CA GLY A 129 1.59 12.47 4.59
C GLY A 129 2.96 12.41 3.94
N LEU A 130 3.99 12.63 4.75
CA LEU A 130 5.37 12.35 4.38
C LEU A 130 5.65 10.87 4.58
N LYS A 131 6.34 10.24 3.65
CA LYS A 131 6.56 8.80 3.65
C LYS A 131 8.05 8.46 3.64
N ILE A 132 8.43 7.48 4.43
CA ILE A 132 9.72 6.79 4.32
C ILE A 132 9.42 5.36 3.88
N GLU A 133 10.11 4.92 2.84
CA GLU A 133 10.14 3.53 2.41
C GLU A 133 11.49 2.90 2.71
N TYR A 134 11.47 1.81 3.43
CA TYR A 134 12.61 0.92 3.61
C TYR A 134 12.50 -0.20 2.60
N ILE A 135 13.50 -0.39 1.75
CA ILE A 135 13.45 -1.37 0.67
C ILE A 135 14.58 -2.41 0.76
N TRP A 136 14.27 -3.60 0.24
CA TRP A 136 15.29 -4.54 -0.20
C TRP A 136 15.54 -4.29 -1.68
N ALA A 137 16.66 -3.65 -2.00
CA ALA A 137 17.02 -3.26 -3.36
C ALA A 137 17.61 -4.41 -4.16
N THR A 138 17.58 -4.27 -5.48
CA THR A 138 18.27 -5.19 -6.40
C THR A 138 19.71 -4.80 -6.61
N ARG A 139 19.99 -3.50 -6.78
CA ARG A 139 21.33 -3.00 -7.21
C ARG A 139 21.87 -1.88 -6.34
N LEU A 140 21.05 -0.98 -5.86
CA LEU A 140 21.53 0.12 -5.02
C LEU A 140 22.12 -0.41 -3.72
N PRO A 141 23.28 0.10 -3.29
CA PRO A 141 23.95 -0.42 -2.11
C PRO A 141 23.18 -0.13 -0.82
N LYS A 142 23.31 -1.02 0.16
CA LYS A 142 22.80 -0.82 1.52
C LYS A 142 23.28 0.53 2.08
N GLY A 143 22.39 1.27 2.70
CA GLY A 143 22.62 2.60 3.25
C GLY A 143 22.35 3.74 2.27
N HIS A 144 22.09 3.45 0.99
CA HIS A 144 21.73 4.49 0.03
C HIS A 144 20.36 5.09 0.36
N VAL A 145 20.25 6.43 0.26
CA VAL A 145 18.99 7.17 0.49
C VAL A 145 18.74 8.06 -0.73
N PHE A 146 17.52 8.02 -1.24
CA PHE A 146 17.17 8.77 -2.46
C PHE A 146 15.69 9.17 -2.48
N ASP A 147 15.36 10.11 -3.38
CA ASP A 147 13.99 10.51 -3.65
C ASP A 147 13.23 9.41 -4.36
N HIS A 148 12.01 9.10 -3.90
CA HIS A 148 11.15 8.16 -4.60
C HIS A 148 10.87 8.66 -6.03
N PRO A 149 11.10 7.85 -7.09
CA PRO A 149 11.07 8.32 -8.48
C PRO A 149 9.66 8.73 -8.96
N GLY A 150 8.60 8.36 -8.24
CA GLY A 150 7.22 8.69 -8.59
C GLY A 150 6.44 9.50 -7.54
N GLU A 151 6.99 9.71 -6.34
CA GLU A 151 6.28 10.35 -5.23
C GLU A 151 7.14 11.43 -4.57
N LYS A 152 6.72 12.69 -4.66
CA LYS A 152 7.49 13.84 -4.14
C LYS A 152 7.65 13.85 -2.62
N ASN A 153 6.69 13.28 -1.89
CA ASN A 153 6.65 13.31 -0.43
C ASN A 153 7.25 12.03 0.19
N CYS A 154 8.04 11.28 -0.58
CA CYS A 154 8.58 10.00 -0.17
C CYS A 154 10.10 9.96 -0.31
N ARG A 155 10.77 9.44 0.72
CA ARG A 155 12.20 9.11 0.73
C ARG A 155 12.38 7.61 0.85
N VAL A 156 13.33 7.07 0.08
CA VAL A 156 13.62 5.65 0.04
C VAL A 156 14.97 5.38 0.70
N PHE A 157 15.00 4.41 1.60
CA PHE A 157 16.18 3.94 2.29
C PHE A 157 16.46 2.49 1.91
N VAL A 158 17.62 2.20 1.38
CA VAL A 158 18.04 0.82 1.08
C VAL A 158 18.59 0.18 2.35
N LEU A 159 17.90 -0.83 2.88
CA LEU A 159 18.35 -1.54 4.08
C LEU A 159 19.01 -2.89 3.76
N GLU A 160 18.59 -3.54 2.69
CA GLU A 160 19.25 -4.72 2.15
C GLU A 160 19.34 -4.61 0.62
N SER A 161 20.30 -5.35 0.03
CA SER A 161 20.55 -5.29 -1.40
C SER A 161 21.07 -6.61 -1.97
N GLY A 162 20.62 -6.93 -3.19
CA GLY A 162 21.04 -8.14 -3.91
C GLY A 162 20.51 -9.45 -3.34
N GLU A 163 20.98 -10.55 -3.88
CA GLU A 163 20.47 -11.90 -3.58
C GLU A 163 21.21 -12.61 -2.44
N ALA A 164 22.31 -12.06 -1.92
CA ALA A 164 23.17 -12.77 -0.97
C ALA A 164 22.45 -13.28 0.30
N LYS A 165 21.40 -12.59 0.73
CA LYS A 165 20.57 -12.99 1.87
C LYS A 165 19.17 -13.48 1.47
N ALA A 166 18.88 -13.68 0.19
CA ALA A 166 17.62 -14.25 -0.24
C ALA A 166 17.39 -15.62 0.43
N GLY A 167 16.14 -15.91 0.81
CA GLY A 167 15.78 -17.09 1.58
C GLY A 167 16.07 -17.02 3.08
N GLN A 168 16.76 -16.01 3.57
CA GLN A 168 17.10 -15.83 4.99
C GLN A 168 16.24 -14.75 5.64
N TRP A 169 15.88 -14.95 6.93
CA TRP A 169 15.26 -13.90 7.72
C TRP A 169 16.31 -12.86 8.11
N VAL A 170 16.02 -11.60 7.76
CA VAL A 170 16.84 -10.44 8.13
C VAL A 170 16.04 -9.61 9.13
N TYR A 171 16.67 -9.26 10.25
CA TYR A 171 16.12 -8.35 11.25
C TYR A 171 16.55 -6.92 10.95
N GLU A 172 15.60 -6.00 11.00
CA GLU A 172 15.83 -4.58 10.87
C GLU A 172 15.33 -3.84 12.10
N GLU A 173 16.07 -2.82 12.48
CA GLU A 173 15.71 -1.87 13.52
C GLU A 173 16.10 -0.47 13.08
N ARG A 174 15.15 0.46 13.13
CA ARG A 174 15.34 1.84 12.68
C ARG A 174 14.98 2.84 13.77
N ASN A 175 15.79 3.88 13.91
CA ASN A 175 15.43 5.05 14.68
C ASN A 175 14.70 6.04 13.77
N LEU A 176 13.39 6.12 13.94
CA LEU A 176 12.52 6.92 13.08
C LEU A 176 12.81 8.42 13.15
N HIS A 177 13.22 8.94 14.31
CA HIS A 177 13.60 10.36 14.46
C HIS A 177 14.84 10.69 13.60
N LYS A 178 15.86 9.82 13.62
CA LYS A 178 17.07 9.99 12.80
C LYS A 178 16.74 9.87 11.30
N ASP A 179 15.97 8.87 10.94
CA ASP A 179 15.61 8.64 9.54
C ASP A 179 14.73 9.76 9.00
N TYR A 180 13.77 10.26 9.79
CA TYR A 180 12.94 11.40 9.42
C TYR A 180 13.77 12.67 9.21
N LYS A 181 14.71 12.95 10.14
CA LYS A 181 15.62 14.09 10.00
C LYS A 181 16.51 13.97 8.77
N THR A 182 17.02 12.78 8.49
CA THR A 182 17.79 12.50 7.26
C THR A 182 16.94 12.69 6.00
N ALA A 183 15.67 12.24 6.03
CA ALA A 183 14.76 12.29 4.89
C ALA A 183 14.27 13.70 4.56
N PHE A 184 13.96 14.52 5.59
CA PHE A 184 13.19 15.76 5.43
C PHE A 184 13.86 16.99 6.05
N GLY A 185 14.99 16.84 6.73
CA GLY A 185 15.76 17.96 7.30
C GLY A 185 15.14 18.62 8.54
N THR A 186 14.03 18.10 9.04
CA THR A 186 13.28 18.67 10.19
C THR A 186 13.05 17.63 11.28
N GLU A 187 12.53 18.07 12.42
CA GLU A 187 12.12 17.12 13.48
C GLU A 187 10.86 16.35 13.09
N GLN A 188 10.78 15.10 13.56
CA GLN A 188 9.69 14.19 13.24
C GLN A 188 8.34 14.74 13.73
N ILE A 189 7.34 14.62 12.86
CA ILE A 189 5.91 14.76 13.20
C ILE A 189 5.34 13.37 13.52
N GLY A 190 4.12 13.32 14.07
CA GLY A 190 3.50 12.07 14.52
C GLY A 190 3.38 11.00 13.43
N LEU A 191 3.49 9.75 13.81
CA LEU A 191 3.25 8.59 12.96
C LEU A 191 1.75 8.42 12.70
N LEU A 192 1.36 8.19 11.46
CA LEU A 192 -0.04 7.91 11.08
C LEU A 192 -0.28 6.45 10.78
N ALA A 193 0.62 5.84 10.00
CA ALA A 193 0.45 4.46 9.57
C ALA A 193 1.80 3.81 9.29
N MET A 194 1.80 2.49 9.34
CA MET A 194 2.87 1.65 8.82
C MET A 194 2.31 0.72 7.75
N GLY A 195 3.12 0.39 6.75
CA GLY A 195 2.71 -0.45 5.62
C GLY A 195 3.77 -1.44 5.20
N ILE A 196 3.34 -2.43 4.43
CA ILE A 196 4.21 -3.37 3.72
C ILE A 196 3.78 -3.48 2.27
N GLN A 197 4.74 -3.70 1.37
CA GLN A 197 4.46 -3.91 -0.05
C GLN A 197 5.50 -4.83 -0.69
N THR A 198 5.05 -5.65 -1.62
CA THR A 198 5.85 -6.42 -2.57
C THR A 198 5.24 -6.18 -3.93
N ASP A 199 6.02 -5.69 -4.89
CA ASP A 199 5.51 -5.32 -6.19
C ASP A 199 6.44 -5.74 -7.33
N THR A 200 5.84 -6.11 -8.45
CA THR A 200 6.50 -6.51 -9.70
C THR A 200 5.68 -6.06 -10.92
N ASP A 201 4.88 -5.00 -10.76
CA ASP A 201 3.95 -4.52 -11.79
C ASP A 201 4.67 -3.97 -13.04
N HIS A 202 5.88 -3.48 -12.89
CA HIS A 202 6.70 -3.04 -14.02
C HIS A 202 7.54 -4.16 -14.65
N SER A 203 7.95 -5.16 -13.86
CA SER A 203 8.86 -6.22 -14.33
C SER A 203 8.15 -7.49 -14.76
N ASN A 204 6.94 -7.71 -14.23
CA ASN A 204 6.20 -8.98 -14.37
C ASN A 204 6.98 -10.22 -13.87
N GLU A 205 7.94 -10.01 -12.96
CA GLU A 205 8.69 -11.09 -12.32
C GLU A 205 7.92 -11.68 -11.14
N ARG A 206 8.25 -12.92 -10.79
CA ARG A 206 7.68 -13.60 -9.61
C ARG A 206 8.57 -13.37 -8.40
N VAL A 207 7.97 -12.88 -7.31
CA VAL A 207 8.64 -12.70 -6.01
C VAL A 207 7.70 -13.14 -4.89
N THR A 208 8.26 -13.78 -3.87
CA THR A 208 7.58 -14.02 -2.60
C THR A 208 8.35 -13.34 -1.48
N ALA A 209 7.67 -12.54 -0.68
CA ALA A 209 8.23 -11.96 0.54
C ALA A 209 7.46 -12.41 1.78
N TYR A 210 8.15 -12.39 2.90
CA TYR A 210 7.59 -12.65 4.22
C TYR A 210 7.98 -11.51 5.14
N TYR A 211 7.03 -11.04 5.93
CA TYR A 211 7.21 -9.96 6.89
C TYR A 211 6.74 -10.42 8.27
N SER A 212 7.53 -10.20 9.32
CA SER A 212 6.90 -10.10 10.63
C SER A 212 6.11 -8.79 10.67
N GLU A 213 5.06 -8.72 11.48
CA GLU A 213 4.40 -7.43 11.71
C GLU A 213 5.44 -6.44 12.27
N PRO A 214 5.57 -5.23 11.67
CA PRO A 214 6.43 -4.18 12.21
C PRO A 214 5.94 -3.76 13.61
N ILE A 215 6.89 -3.51 14.51
CA ILE A 215 6.62 -3.17 15.91
C ILE A 215 7.28 -1.83 16.22
N LEU A 216 6.48 -0.91 16.78
CA LEU A 216 6.93 0.34 17.36
C LEU A 216 7.27 0.12 18.84
N LYS A 217 8.38 0.67 19.31
CA LYS A 217 8.82 0.53 20.70
C LYS A 217 9.56 1.76 21.21
N LYS A 218 9.59 1.89 22.53
CA LYS A 218 10.56 2.74 23.21
C LYS A 218 11.96 2.17 22.98
N LYS A 219 12.99 2.98 23.19
CA LYS A 219 14.38 2.48 23.17
C LYS A 219 14.54 1.25 24.06
#